data_016072e11e981287c5739a64a5c6beaf
#
_entry.id   016072e11e981287c5739a64a5c6beaf
#
_cell.length_a   1.000
_cell.length_b   1.000
_cell.length_c   1.000
_cell.angle_alpha   90.00
_cell.angle_beta   90.00
_cell.angle_gamma   90.00
#
_symmetry.space_group_name_H-M   'P 1'
#
loop_
_entity.id
_entity.type
_entity.pdbx_description
1 polymer ?
#
loop_
_entity_poly.entity_id
_entity_poly.type
_entity_poly.pdbx_seq_one_letter_code
_entity_poly.pdbx_strand_id
1 'polypeptide(L)'
;MDITLIQALLIGCVAALTNLDGNFFGEMKFREPIVTGFLVGLILGDVQKGLIIGASLQVIWMGATAIGPTAQLDIGAGGTIGVAVALLTGKGAEVAITFGLPVAVMMQFLNTLLMTSYSLLMHRVDNLIDEEQNLPTVE
;
A
#
# COMPACT_ATOMS: atom_id res chain seq x y z
N MET A 1 -14.27 1.38 -20.37
CA MET A 1 -14.47 -0.06 -20.04
C MET A 1 -15.27 -0.13 -18.76
N ASP A 2 -16.40 -0.83 -18.75
CA ASP A 2 -17.16 -1.00 -17.51
C ASP A 2 -16.50 -2.06 -16.66
N ILE A 3 -16.18 -1.71 -15.42
CA ILE A 3 -15.57 -2.64 -14.48
C ILE A 3 -16.66 -3.54 -13.88
N THR A 4 -16.44 -4.85 -13.88
CA THR A 4 -17.33 -5.77 -13.17
C THR A 4 -17.03 -5.73 -11.67
N LEU A 5 -18.05 -6.03 -10.84
CA LEU A 5 -17.90 -6.08 -9.38
C LEU A 5 -16.77 -7.05 -8.97
N ILE A 6 -16.63 -8.16 -9.70
CA ILE A 6 -15.57 -9.16 -9.45
C ILE A 6 -14.19 -8.57 -9.71
N GLN A 7 -14.00 -7.83 -10.80
CA GLN A 7 -12.74 -7.16 -11.10
C GLN A 7 -12.40 -6.10 -10.05
N ALA A 8 -13.38 -5.32 -9.61
CA ALA A 8 -13.17 -4.34 -8.53
C ALA A 8 -12.74 -5.01 -7.22
N LEU A 9 -13.37 -6.13 -6.84
CA LEU A 9 -12.99 -6.91 -5.66
C LEU A 9 -11.57 -7.49 -5.79
N LEU A 10 -11.21 -8.02 -6.95
CA LEU A 10 -9.88 -8.55 -7.20
C LEU A 10 -8.79 -7.46 -7.12
N ILE A 11 -9.05 -6.27 -7.67
CA ILE A 11 -8.14 -5.12 -7.55
C ILE A 11 -8.02 -4.69 -6.08
N GLY A 12 -9.13 -4.70 -5.33
CA GLY A 12 -9.12 -4.47 -3.88
C GLY A 12 -8.28 -5.50 -3.11
N CYS A 13 -8.36 -6.78 -3.49
CA CYS A 13 -7.51 -7.84 -2.93
C CYS A 13 -6.03 -7.61 -3.24
N VAL A 14 -5.67 -7.17 -4.45
CA VAL A 14 -4.30 -6.81 -4.80
C VAL A 14 -3.81 -5.66 -3.93
N ALA A 15 -4.61 -4.60 -3.75
CA ALA A 15 -4.25 -3.49 -2.87
C ALA A 15 -4.07 -3.93 -1.40
N ALA A 16 -4.90 -4.84 -0.91
CA ALA A 16 -4.77 -5.41 0.42
C ALA A 16 -3.48 -6.24 0.56
N LEU A 17 -3.17 -7.08 -0.43
CA LEU A 17 -1.93 -7.86 -0.46
C LEU A 17 -0.68 -6.98 -0.44
N THR A 18 -0.67 -5.87 -1.18
CA THR A 18 0.47 -4.94 -1.19
C THR A 18 0.67 -4.26 0.17
N ASN A 19 -0.41 -4.00 0.90
CA ASN A 19 -0.34 -3.45 2.25
C ASN A 19 0.17 -4.49 3.27
N LEU A 20 -0.28 -5.74 3.15
CA LEU A 20 0.19 -6.85 3.99
C LEU A 20 1.67 -7.18 3.75
N ASP A 21 2.16 -7.04 2.52
CA ASP A 21 3.55 -7.32 2.16
C ASP A 21 4.52 -6.47 2.98
N GLY A 22 4.26 -5.17 3.12
CA GLY A 22 5.12 -4.27 3.88
C GLY A 22 5.07 -4.48 5.39
N ASN A 23 3.96 -5.00 5.93
CA ASN A 23 3.74 -5.09 7.37
C ASN A 23 3.94 -6.50 7.94
N PHE A 24 3.68 -7.58 7.17
CA PHE A 24 3.67 -8.95 7.67
C PHE A 24 4.61 -9.91 6.94
N PHE A 25 4.82 -9.76 5.64
CA PHE A 25 5.59 -10.73 4.84
C PHE A 25 7.07 -10.38 4.68
N GLY A 26 7.55 -9.25 5.22
CA GLY A 26 8.96 -8.91 5.22
C GLY A 26 9.49 -8.42 3.86
N GLU A 27 8.70 -7.60 3.15
CA GLU A 27 9.07 -6.97 1.88
C GLU A 27 9.40 -7.93 0.73
N MET A 28 8.46 -8.80 0.38
CA MET A 28 8.58 -9.66 -0.80
C MET A 28 8.44 -8.89 -2.14
N LYS A 29 8.37 -7.55 -2.07
CA LYS A 29 8.30 -6.66 -3.24
C LYS A 29 6.97 -6.68 -4.01
N PHE A 30 5.92 -7.25 -3.45
CA PHE A 30 4.57 -7.20 -4.06
C PHE A 30 4.00 -5.79 -4.15
N ARG A 31 4.48 -4.87 -3.30
CA ARG A 31 4.08 -3.46 -3.30
C ARG A 31 4.67 -2.64 -4.47
N GLU A 32 5.61 -3.22 -5.23
CA GLU A 32 6.24 -2.50 -6.34
C GLU A 32 5.27 -2.27 -7.51
N PRO A 33 5.23 -1.06 -8.10
CA PRO A 33 4.27 -0.72 -9.16
C PRO A 33 4.32 -1.62 -10.39
N ILE A 34 5.47 -2.17 -10.71
CA ILE A 34 5.60 -3.11 -11.82
C ILE A 34 4.83 -4.42 -11.55
N VAL A 35 4.86 -4.90 -10.30
CA VAL A 35 4.15 -6.11 -9.88
C VAL A 35 2.65 -5.85 -9.81
N THR A 36 2.24 -4.74 -9.19
CA THR A 36 0.82 -4.36 -9.14
C THR A 36 0.27 -4.07 -10.53
N GLY A 37 1.08 -3.47 -11.42
CA GLY A 37 0.74 -3.23 -12.82
C GLY A 37 0.49 -4.53 -13.60
N PHE A 38 1.34 -5.54 -13.38
CA PHE A 38 1.14 -6.88 -13.94
C PHE A 38 -0.16 -7.51 -13.45
N LEU A 39 -0.39 -7.53 -12.13
CA LEU A 39 -1.58 -8.14 -11.53
C LEU A 39 -2.88 -7.44 -11.96
N VAL A 40 -2.91 -6.12 -11.93
CA VAL A 40 -4.08 -5.34 -12.37
C VAL A 40 -4.31 -5.51 -13.88
N GLY A 41 -3.22 -5.54 -14.67
CA GLY A 41 -3.29 -5.82 -16.11
C GLY A 41 -3.87 -7.20 -16.41
N LEU A 42 -3.54 -8.23 -15.61
CA LEU A 42 -4.13 -9.57 -15.69
C LEU A 42 -5.64 -9.55 -15.41
N ILE A 43 -6.06 -8.85 -14.36
CA ILE A 43 -7.47 -8.76 -13.96
C ILE A 43 -8.30 -8.02 -15.01
N LEU A 44 -7.76 -6.96 -15.61
CA LEU A 44 -8.45 -6.15 -16.61
C LEU A 44 -8.27 -6.65 -18.06
N GLY A 45 -7.40 -7.66 -18.28
CA GLY A 45 -7.20 -8.28 -19.58
C GLY A 45 -6.23 -7.57 -20.52
N ASP A 46 -5.45 -6.59 -20.02
CA ASP A 46 -4.40 -5.89 -20.79
C ASP A 46 -3.08 -5.85 -20.02
N VAL A 47 -2.43 -6.99 -19.95
CA VAL A 47 -1.17 -7.18 -19.22
C VAL A 47 -0.05 -6.29 -19.76
N GLN A 48 0.00 -6.13 -21.09
CA GLN A 48 1.06 -5.35 -21.72
C GLN A 48 1.00 -3.88 -21.31
N LYS A 49 -0.19 -3.27 -21.35
CA LYS A 49 -0.36 -1.88 -20.88
C LYS A 49 -0.18 -1.78 -19.37
N GLY A 50 -0.67 -2.75 -18.61
CA GLY A 50 -0.47 -2.80 -17.17
C GLY A 50 0.99 -2.77 -16.78
N LEU A 51 1.83 -3.58 -17.45
CA LEU A 51 3.28 -3.60 -17.24
C LEU A 51 3.96 -2.28 -17.64
N ILE A 52 3.59 -1.70 -18.78
CA ILE A 52 4.18 -0.43 -19.25
C ILE A 52 3.87 0.71 -18.26
N ILE A 53 2.62 0.79 -17.80
CA ILE A 53 2.19 1.80 -16.83
C ILE A 53 2.86 1.55 -15.47
N GLY A 54 2.88 0.30 -15.01
CA GLY A 54 3.54 -0.08 -13.77
C GLY A 54 5.04 0.22 -13.77
N ALA A 55 5.73 -0.08 -14.86
CA ALA A 55 7.15 0.25 -15.04
C ALA A 55 7.39 1.77 -15.03
N SER A 56 6.51 2.54 -15.67
CA SER A 56 6.61 4.02 -15.67
C SER A 56 6.44 4.59 -14.26
N LEU A 57 5.48 4.08 -13.49
CA LEU A 57 5.29 4.43 -12.08
C LEU A 57 6.49 4.01 -11.23
N GLN A 58 7.06 2.84 -11.49
CA GLN A 58 8.24 2.35 -10.78
C GLN A 58 9.40 3.32 -10.89
N VAL A 59 9.69 3.82 -12.09
CA VAL A 59 10.78 4.79 -12.33
C VAL A 59 10.57 6.07 -11.54
N ILE A 60 9.33 6.56 -11.50
CA ILE A 60 8.99 7.80 -10.79
C ILE A 60 9.14 7.62 -9.27
N TRP A 61 8.70 6.47 -8.77
CA TRP A 61 8.71 6.20 -7.32
C TRP A 61 10.03 5.63 -6.80
N MET A 62 10.97 5.27 -7.67
CA MET A 62 12.34 4.96 -7.25
C MET A 62 13.00 6.10 -6.48
N GLY A 63 12.61 7.35 -6.74
CA GLY A 63 13.07 8.52 -6.00
C GLY A 63 12.36 8.75 -4.66
N ALA A 64 11.26 8.03 -4.38
CA ALA A 64 10.47 8.16 -3.16
C ALA A 64 10.89 7.18 -2.05
N THR A 65 12.14 6.70 -2.08
CA THR A 65 12.71 5.87 -1.02
C THR A 65 12.80 6.64 0.30
N ALA A 66 12.32 6.02 1.37
CA ALA A 66 12.42 6.62 2.70
C ALA A 66 13.88 6.72 3.13
N ILE A 67 14.28 7.92 3.47
CA ILE A 67 15.55 8.21 4.10
C ILE A 67 15.26 8.52 5.58
N GLY A 68 15.57 7.57 6.46
CA GLY A 68 15.36 7.72 7.90
C GLY A 68 13.91 7.43 8.37
N PRO A 69 13.48 7.95 9.53
CA PRO A 69 12.19 7.64 10.15
C PRO A 69 11.02 8.41 9.51
N THR A 70 11.08 8.69 8.23
CA THR A 70 10.02 9.40 7.50
C THR A 70 8.93 8.43 7.05
N ALA A 71 7.69 8.85 7.17
CA ALA A 71 6.55 8.10 6.67
C ALA A 71 6.65 7.92 5.15
N GLN A 72 6.73 6.68 4.70
CA GLN A 72 6.82 6.35 3.27
C GLN A 72 5.46 6.47 2.60
N LEU A 73 5.44 6.96 1.37
CA LEU A 73 4.24 6.88 0.53
C LEU A 73 3.79 5.42 0.36
N ASP A 74 2.50 5.17 0.43
CA ASP A 74 1.97 3.83 0.13
C ASP A 74 1.94 3.60 -1.39
N ILE A 75 3.12 3.24 -1.93
CA ILE A 75 3.30 2.99 -3.36
C ILE A 75 2.50 1.79 -3.86
N GLY A 76 2.20 0.82 -2.97
CA GLY A 76 1.41 -0.35 -3.31
C GLY A 76 -0.04 0.00 -3.63
N ALA A 77 -0.72 0.70 -2.74
CA ALA A 77 -2.09 1.15 -2.95
C ALA A 77 -2.17 2.19 -4.07
N GLY A 78 -1.27 3.17 -4.08
CA GLY A 78 -1.20 4.18 -5.13
C GLY A 78 -0.94 3.59 -6.51
N GLY A 79 -0.03 2.62 -6.62
CA GLY A 79 0.25 1.89 -7.85
C GLY A 79 -0.92 1.09 -8.35
N THR A 80 -1.53 0.31 -7.47
CA THR A 80 -2.69 -0.52 -7.83
C THR A 80 -3.83 0.31 -8.38
N ILE A 81 -4.22 1.38 -7.68
CA ILE A 81 -5.34 2.24 -8.09
C ILE A 81 -4.95 3.09 -9.30
N GLY A 82 -3.74 3.63 -9.34
CA GLY A 82 -3.25 4.40 -10.47
C GLY A 82 -3.27 3.61 -11.78
N VAL A 83 -2.73 2.38 -11.76
CA VAL A 83 -2.74 1.49 -12.93
C VAL A 83 -4.18 1.12 -13.32
N ALA A 84 -5.04 0.80 -12.34
CA ALA A 84 -6.43 0.44 -12.62
C ALA A 84 -7.17 1.57 -13.32
N VAL A 85 -7.07 2.80 -12.83
CA VAL A 85 -7.71 3.97 -13.44
C VAL A 85 -7.16 4.25 -14.83
N ALA A 86 -5.85 4.14 -15.03
CA ALA A 86 -5.22 4.35 -16.34
C ALA A 86 -5.69 3.31 -17.37
N LEU A 87 -5.78 2.03 -16.99
CA LEU A 87 -6.27 0.97 -17.87
C LEU A 87 -7.75 1.14 -18.20
N LEU A 88 -8.59 1.45 -17.20
CA LEU A 88 -10.03 1.66 -17.39
C LEU A 88 -10.35 2.84 -18.28
N THR A 89 -9.59 3.92 -18.17
CA THR A 89 -9.73 5.12 -19.00
C THR A 89 -9.09 4.98 -20.38
N GLY A 90 -8.31 3.92 -20.61
CA GLY A 90 -7.56 3.71 -21.85
C GLY A 90 -6.41 4.69 -22.04
N LYS A 91 -6.01 5.40 -20.97
CA LYS A 91 -4.94 6.40 -20.96
C LYS A 91 -3.63 5.82 -20.43
N GLY A 92 -2.55 6.58 -20.55
CA GLY A 92 -1.20 6.15 -20.19
C GLY A 92 -0.81 6.42 -18.73
N ALA A 93 0.50 6.34 -18.48
CA ALA A 93 1.10 6.54 -17.17
C ALA A 93 0.78 7.90 -16.53
N GLU A 94 0.50 8.92 -17.32
CA GLU A 94 0.15 10.28 -16.83
C GLU A 94 -1.08 10.25 -15.92
N VAL A 95 -2.12 9.49 -16.33
CA VAL A 95 -3.34 9.33 -15.52
C VAL A 95 -3.06 8.47 -14.30
N ALA A 96 -2.23 7.44 -14.44
CA ALA A 96 -1.83 6.60 -13.32
C ALA A 96 -1.11 7.42 -12.23
N ILE A 97 -0.24 8.35 -12.60
CA ILE A 97 0.45 9.25 -11.68
C ILE A 97 -0.54 10.22 -11.02
N THR A 98 -1.40 10.84 -11.83
CA THR A 98 -2.36 11.86 -11.36
C THR A 98 -3.29 11.31 -10.29
N PHE A 99 -3.75 10.06 -10.42
CA PHE A 99 -4.62 9.43 -9.44
C PHE A 99 -3.87 8.61 -8.39
N GLY A 100 -2.76 7.98 -8.78
CA GLY A 100 -1.97 7.14 -7.88
C GLY A 100 -1.27 7.93 -6.77
N LEU A 101 -0.74 9.11 -7.06
CA LEU A 101 -0.04 9.92 -6.08
C LEU A 101 -0.94 10.40 -4.92
N PRO A 102 -2.11 11.02 -5.16
CA PRO A 102 -3.01 11.39 -4.07
C PRO A 102 -3.47 10.19 -3.24
N VAL A 103 -3.73 9.05 -3.88
CA VAL A 103 -4.10 7.81 -3.17
C VAL A 103 -2.97 7.32 -2.29
N ALA A 104 -1.72 7.31 -2.79
CA ALA A 104 -0.56 6.92 -2.00
C ALA A 104 -0.38 7.79 -0.75
N VAL A 105 -0.59 9.11 -0.87
CA VAL A 105 -0.54 10.05 0.27
C VAL A 105 -1.67 9.80 1.26
N MET A 106 -2.89 9.61 0.78
CA MET A 106 -4.05 9.32 1.65
C MET A 106 -3.87 8.02 2.42
N MET A 107 -3.44 6.96 1.75
CA MET A 107 -3.19 5.66 2.38
C MET A 107 -2.04 5.73 3.39
N GLN A 108 -0.99 6.49 3.09
CA GLN A 108 0.08 6.77 4.04
C GLN A 108 -0.44 7.46 5.31
N PHE A 109 -1.30 8.45 5.15
CA PHE A 109 -1.90 9.14 6.30
C PHE A 109 -2.74 8.19 7.16
N LEU A 110 -3.57 7.34 6.53
CA LEU A 110 -4.35 6.31 7.23
C LEU A 110 -3.45 5.31 7.96
N ASN A 111 -2.39 4.85 7.31
CA ASN A 111 -1.43 3.93 7.91
C ASN A 111 -0.72 4.55 9.13
N THR A 112 -0.36 5.81 9.05
CA THR A 112 0.23 6.56 10.18
C THR A 112 -0.75 6.67 11.35
N LEU A 113 -2.03 6.95 11.08
CA LEU A 113 -3.06 7.00 12.13
C LEU A 113 -3.25 5.63 12.80
N LEU A 114 -3.27 4.56 12.03
CA LEU A 114 -3.36 3.20 12.55
C LEU A 114 -2.15 2.86 13.43
N MET A 115 -0.94 3.10 12.96
CA MET A 115 0.29 2.86 13.72
C MET A 115 0.35 3.66 15.02
N THR A 116 -0.08 4.94 14.98
CA THR A 116 -0.19 5.77 16.19
C THR A 116 -1.20 5.19 17.18
N SER A 117 -2.34 4.70 16.69
CA SER A 117 -3.35 4.06 17.53
C SER A 117 -2.83 2.78 18.20
N TYR A 118 -2.07 1.97 17.45
CA TYR A 118 -1.39 0.79 18.03
C TYR A 118 -0.35 1.16 19.07
N SER A 119 0.43 2.21 18.85
CA SER A 119 1.41 2.71 19.84
C SER A 119 0.75 3.11 21.15
N LEU A 120 -0.41 3.78 21.12
CA LEU A 120 -1.17 4.12 22.31
C LEU A 120 -1.67 2.89 23.07
N LEU A 121 -2.08 1.84 22.34
CA LEU A 121 -2.49 0.57 22.96
C LEU A 121 -1.30 -0.14 23.61
N MET A 122 -0.15 -0.17 22.95
CA MET A 122 1.07 -0.78 23.50
C MET A 122 1.53 -0.08 24.78
N HIS A 123 1.50 1.25 24.84
CA HIS A 123 1.79 1.99 26.08
C HIS A 123 0.87 1.65 27.25
N ARG A 124 -0.40 1.35 26.97
CA ARG A 124 -1.30 0.87 28.04
C ARG A 124 -0.93 -0.51 28.55
N VAL A 125 -0.52 -1.39 27.65
CA VAL A 125 -0.07 -2.75 28.01
C VAL A 125 1.23 -2.68 28.83
N ASP A 126 2.19 -1.86 28.39
CA ASP A 126 3.46 -1.65 29.10
C ASP A 126 3.22 -1.13 30.52
N ASN A 127 2.35 -0.14 30.70
CA ASN A 127 2.01 0.38 32.03
C ASN A 127 1.37 -0.67 32.93
N LEU A 128 0.53 -1.56 32.41
CA LEU A 128 -0.07 -2.65 33.17
C LEU A 128 0.97 -3.69 33.62
N ILE A 129 1.95 -3.98 32.76
CA ILE A 129 3.04 -4.92 33.07
C ILE A 129 3.95 -4.33 34.15
N ASP A 130 4.28 -3.03 34.04
CA ASP A 130 5.11 -2.34 35.03
C ASP A 130 4.41 -2.25 36.39
N GLU A 131 3.09 -2.08 36.42
CA GLU A 131 2.31 -2.08 37.65
C GLU A 131 2.28 -3.46 38.33
N GLU A 132 2.22 -4.54 37.55
CA GLU A 132 2.25 -5.91 38.05
C GLU A 132 3.64 -6.31 38.59
N GLN A 133 4.72 -5.84 37.96
CA GLN A 133 6.10 -6.07 38.43
C GLN A 133 6.45 -5.28 39.71
N ASN A 134 5.76 -4.19 39.99
CA ASN A 134 5.95 -3.38 41.18
C ASN A 134 5.09 -3.81 42.37
N LEU A 135 4.28 -4.88 42.24
CA LEU A 135 3.56 -5.47 43.38
C LEU A 135 4.58 -6.11 44.33
N PRO A 136 4.57 -5.78 45.65
CA PRO A 136 5.45 -6.39 46.62
C PRO A 136 5.14 -7.89 46.65
N THR A 137 6.17 -8.69 46.41
CA THR A 137 6.10 -10.16 46.66
C THR A 137 5.72 -10.35 48.13
N VAL A 138 4.47 -10.80 48.35
CA VAL A 138 4.00 -11.20 49.68
C VAL A 138 4.73 -12.51 50.02
N GLU A 139 5.81 -12.42 50.82
CA GLU A 139 6.41 -13.59 51.51
C GLU A 139 5.49 -14.12 52.59
#